data_b6c41b5b1c15ccc17ea04fd0c19778d8
#
_entry.id   b6c41b5b1c15ccc17ea04fd0c19778d8
#
_cell.length_a   1.000
_cell.length_b   1.000
_cell.length_c   1.000
_cell.angle_alpha   90.00
_cell.angle_beta   90.00
_cell.angle_gamma   90.00
#
_symmetry.space_group_name_H-M   'P 1'
#
loop_
_entity.id
_entity.type
_entity.pdbx_description
1 polymer ?
#
loop_
_entity_poly.entity_id
_entity_poly.type
_entity_poly.pdbx_seq_one_letter_code
_entity_poly.pdbx_strand_id
1 'polypeptide(L)'
;MLLEGEAPALLDKLIRAAVFERASDIHLEPKHDRVQVRMRVDGAMIVSHPIAASTGAQMIARIKVLSRMDIAERRVPQDGQMSLWIDAAVVHLRASTFPSSQGEKVVLRILSGSQIHAFQRLGLDVSEQERLRELVNRPQGFIVTSGPTGSGKTSTLYALLEVIDTKEANVVTLEDPIEAELDGITQGQVNVRAGFTFASGLRSILRQDPDVILVGEIRDSETAAIALQASLTGHLVMSTLHTSDTVETVVRLVDLGVEPWIVANALSVVLAQRLVRVVCSSCIEEVRLEMELREGDEVVLAPGAVVAKPRGCRMCLNTGYRGRVGIFEMLELDDELRELVKAKASARAYREILGRRRIRSLRRAGLEKVAAGVTTVEEVLRVTV
;
A
#
# COMPACT_ATOMS: atom_id res chain seq x y z
N MET A 1 15.35 -28.58 -9.90
CA MET A 1 16.77 -28.59 -9.46
C MET A 1 16.80 -27.90 -8.12
N LEU A 2 17.43 -28.49 -7.09
CA LEU A 2 17.60 -27.88 -5.76
C LEU A 2 18.71 -26.84 -5.82
N LEU A 3 18.55 -25.73 -5.10
CA LEU A 3 19.66 -24.79 -4.91
C LEU A 3 20.65 -25.41 -3.92
N GLU A 4 21.92 -25.50 -4.31
CA GLU A 4 23.01 -26.06 -3.52
C GLU A 4 24.01 -24.97 -3.14
N GLY A 5 24.59 -25.09 -1.96
CA GLY A 5 25.56 -24.15 -1.41
C GLY A 5 25.49 -24.05 0.11
N GLU A 6 26.47 -23.35 0.69
CA GLU A 6 26.46 -23.04 2.11
C GLU A 6 25.32 -22.07 2.47
N ALA A 7 24.67 -22.30 3.60
CA ALA A 7 23.48 -21.56 4.02
C ALA A 7 23.68 -20.02 4.05
N PRO A 8 24.81 -19.45 4.52
CA PRO A 8 25.02 -18.00 4.49
C PRO A 8 25.06 -17.44 3.07
N ALA A 9 25.87 -18.05 2.19
CA ALA A 9 26.02 -17.59 0.81
C ALA A 9 24.70 -17.74 0.02
N LEU A 10 23.94 -18.78 0.32
CA LEU A 10 22.65 -19.03 -0.32
C LEU A 10 21.59 -18.02 0.14
N LEU A 11 21.59 -17.62 1.43
CA LEU A 11 20.71 -16.57 1.95
C LEU A 11 20.99 -15.22 1.29
N ASP A 12 22.27 -14.83 1.19
CA ASP A 12 22.66 -13.58 0.54
C ASP A 12 22.26 -13.57 -0.94
N LYS A 13 22.47 -14.70 -1.64
CA LYS A 13 22.05 -14.88 -3.03
C LYS A 13 20.54 -14.77 -3.21
N LEU A 14 19.78 -15.35 -2.28
CA LEU A 14 18.33 -15.32 -2.30
C LEU A 14 17.80 -13.89 -2.08
N ILE A 15 18.37 -13.17 -1.10
CA ILE A 15 17.98 -11.78 -0.82
C ILE A 15 18.36 -10.88 -1.99
N ARG A 16 19.56 -11.04 -2.56
CA ARG A 16 19.97 -10.31 -3.76
C ARG A 16 19.02 -10.53 -4.94
N ALA A 17 18.66 -11.78 -5.21
CA ALA A 17 17.69 -12.11 -6.24
C ALA A 17 16.33 -11.46 -5.97
N ALA A 18 15.85 -11.51 -4.74
CA ALA A 18 14.59 -10.90 -4.34
C ALA A 18 14.58 -9.37 -4.51
N VAL A 19 15.67 -8.69 -4.14
CA VAL A 19 15.85 -7.24 -4.36
C VAL A 19 15.86 -6.91 -5.86
N PHE A 20 16.62 -7.67 -6.65
CA PHE A 20 16.71 -7.49 -8.11
C PHE A 20 15.34 -7.67 -8.79
N GLU A 21 14.57 -8.67 -8.36
CA GLU A 21 13.22 -8.97 -8.85
C GLU A 21 12.13 -8.10 -8.20
N ARG A 22 12.52 -7.16 -7.32
CA ARG A 22 11.61 -6.25 -6.60
C ARG A 22 10.55 -6.99 -5.78
N ALA A 23 10.93 -8.12 -5.20
CA ALA A 23 10.06 -8.85 -4.30
C ALA A 23 9.81 -8.03 -3.02
N SER A 24 8.58 -8.04 -2.54
CA SER A 24 8.22 -7.47 -1.24
C SER A 24 8.46 -8.46 -0.09
N ASP A 25 8.26 -9.75 -0.33
CA ASP A 25 8.38 -10.78 0.69
C ASP A 25 9.05 -12.03 0.11
N ILE A 26 9.85 -12.71 0.95
CA ILE A 26 10.44 -14.03 0.69
C ILE A 26 9.86 -15.00 1.70
N HIS A 27 9.31 -16.10 1.22
CA HIS A 27 8.74 -17.16 2.04
C HIS A 27 9.64 -18.40 1.97
N LEU A 28 10.11 -18.86 3.10
CA LEU A 28 10.81 -20.14 3.26
C LEU A 28 9.83 -21.11 3.94
N GLU A 29 9.33 -22.08 3.20
CA GLU A 29 8.27 -22.99 3.63
C GLU A 29 8.81 -24.42 3.70
N PRO A 30 9.07 -24.96 4.92
CA PRO A 30 9.48 -26.35 5.09
C PRO A 30 8.44 -27.31 4.49
N LYS A 31 8.94 -28.33 3.82
CA LYS A 31 8.24 -29.51 3.32
C LYS A 31 9.00 -30.74 3.80
N HIS A 32 8.47 -31.94 3.58
CA HIS A 32 9.09 -33.18 4.09
C HIS A 32 10.55 -33.36 3.66
N ASP A 33 10.88 -33.04 2.42
CA ASP A 33 12.18 -33.31 1.77
C ASP A 33 12.95 -32.05 1.39
N ARG A 34 12.34 -30.88 1.49
CA ARG A 34 12.89 -29.60 1.02
C ARG A 34 12.31 -28.41 1.75
N VAL A 35 12.90 -27.24 1.56
CA VAL A 35 12.28 -25.95 1.86
C VAL A 35 11.86 -25.31 0.52
N GLN A 36 10.56 -25.10 0.36
CA GLN A 36 10.02 -24.38 -0.81
C GLN A 36 10.24 -22.89 -0.62
N VAL A 37 10.91 -22.26 -1.60
CA VAL A 37 11.06 -20.81 -1.65
C VAL A 37 9.99 -20.23 -2.53
N ARG A 38 9.31 -19.20 -2.04
CA ARG A 38 8.41 -18.36 -2.84
C ARG A 38 8.71 -16.90 -2.60
N MET A 39 8.55 -16.09 -3.61
CA MET A 39 8.71 -14.64 -3.54
C MET A 39 7.39 -13.96 -3.90
N ARG A 40 7.07 -12.88 -3.24
CA ARG A 40 5.96 -12.01 -3.65
C ARG A 40 6.52 -10.89 -4.51
N VAL A 41 6.26 -10.96 -5.80
CA VAL A 41 6.70 -9.95 -6.78
C VAL A 41 5.47 -9.29 -7.39
N ASP A 42 5.42 -7.97 -7.34
CA ASP A 42 4.27 -7.18 -7.83
C ASP A 42 2.91 -7.67 -7.30
N GLY A 43 2.89 -8.15 -6.03
CA GLY A 43 1.71 -8.69 -5.36
C GLY A 43 1.40 -10.17 -5.65
N ALA A 44 2.01 -10.78 -6.67
CA ALA A 44 1.82 -12.19 -7.03
C ALA A 44 2.85 -13.09 -6.32
N MET A 45 2.42 -14.29 -5.92
CA MET A 45 3.34 -15.30 -5.37
C MET A 45 3.99 -16.08 -6.51
N ILE A 46 5.31 -16.02 -6.58
CA ILE A 46 6.12 -16.73 -7.57
C ILE A 46 6.89 -17.84 -6.86
N VAL A 47 6.82 -19.04 -7.40
CA VAL A 47 7.60 -20.18 -6.90
C VAL A 47 9.02 -20.07 -7.44
N SER A 48 10.00 -20.04 -6.53
CA SER A 48 11.42 -20.11 -6.82
C SER A 48 11.93 -21.55 -6.67
N HIS A 49 13.23 -21.74 -6.88
CA HIS A 49 13.84 -23.05 -6.74
C HIS A 49 13.82 -23.52 -5.27
N PRO A 50 13.46 -24.77 -5.00
CA PRO A 50 13.50 -25.32 -3.67
C PRO A 50 14.93 -25.51 -3.17
N ILE A 51 15.12 -25.57 -1.85
CA ILE A 51 16.38 -25.75 -1.15
C ILE A 51 16.32 -27.10 -0.43
N ALA A 52 17.44 -27.81 -0.32
CA ALA A 52 17.53 -29.05 0.47
C ALA A 52 17.10 -28.79 1.92
N ALA A 53 16.35 -29.72 2.53
CA ALA A 53 15.79 -29.52 3.88
C ALA A 53 16.87 -29.17 4.94
N SER A 54 18.04 -29.81 4.88
CA SER A 54 19.15 -29.54 5.80
C SER A 54 19.71 -28.12 5.65
N THR A 55 19.96 -27.68 4.42
CA THR A 55 20.43 -26.32 4.10
C THR A 55 19.37 -25.28 4.49
N GLY A 56 18.10 -25.56 4.20
CA GLY A 56 16.98 -24.69 4.56
C GLY A 56 16.87 -24.49 6.07
N ALA A 57 17.04 -25.56 6.86
CA ALA A 57 17.05 -25.47 8.33
C ALA A 57 18.22 -24.59 8.85
N GLN A 58 19.39 -24.70 8.24
CA GLN A 58 20.55 -23.85 8.56
C GLN A 58 20.29 -22.38 8.18
N MET A 59 19.64 -22.13 7.06
CA MET A 59 19.24 -20.77 6.64
C MET A 59 18.25 -20.15 7.64
N ILE A 60 17.26 -20.92 8.09
CA ILE A 60 16.29 -20.46 9.11
C ILE A 60 17.02 -20.13 10.42
N ALA A 61 17.91 -20.99 10.87
CA ALA A 61 18.72 -20.70 12.06
C ALA A 61 19.57 -19.43 11.88
N ARG A 62 20.19 -19.24 10.71
CA ARG A 62 20.95 -18.04 10.37
C ARG A 62 20.08 -16.79 10.40
N ILE A 63 18.86 -16.83 9.84
CA ILE A 63 17.90 -15.72 9.87
C ILE A 63 17.55 -15.36 11.31
N LYS A 64 17.28 -16.36 12.18
CA LYS A 64 17.00 -16.14 13.61
C LYS A 64 18.15 -15.42 14.31
N VAL A 65 19.41 -15.85 14.07
CA VAL A 65 20.60 -15.16 14.61
C VAL A 65 20.65 -13.71 14.17
N LEU A 66 20.55 -13.47 12.87
CA LEU A 66 20.65 -12.13 12.29
C LEU A 66 19.53 -11.21 12.77
N SER A 67 18.34 -11.78 13.03
CA SER A 67 17.15 -11.07 13.50
C SER A 67 17.03 -11.01 15.03
N ARG A 68 18.06 -11.47 15.77
CA ARG A 68 18.10 -11.51 17.25
C ARG A 68 16.95 -12.31 17.87
N MET A 69 16.55 -13.40 17.22
CA MET A 69 15.54 -14.35 17.70
C MET A 69 16.23 -15.50 18.45
N ASP A 70 15.48 -16.19 19.32
CA ASP A 70 15.94 -17.40 20.00
C ASP A 70 15.97 -18.59 19.02
N ILE A 71 17.17 -19.13 18.76
CA ILE A 71 17.39 -20.27 17.86
C ILE A 71 16.83 -21.57 18.42
N ALA A 72 16.85 -21.71 19.76
CA ALA A 72 16.44 -22.95 20.44
C ALA A 72 14.90 -23.06 20.50
N GLU A 73 14.21 -21.94 20.62
CA GLU A 73 12.74 -21.90 20.64
C GLU A 73 12.14 -22.03 19.23
N ARG A 74 11.35 -23.08 19.01
CA ARG A 74 10.73 -23.44 17.72
C ARG A 74 9.22 -23.67 17.81
N ARG A 75 8.64 -23.51 18.99
CA ARG A 75 7.24 -23.84 19.29
C ARG A 75 6.31 -22.64 19.26
N VAL A 76 6.87 -21.44 19.31
CA VAL A 76 6.12 -20.18 19.27
C VAL A 76 6.61 -19.29 18.15
N PRO A 77 5.74 -18.45 17.57
CA PRO A 77 6.14 -17.46 16.58
C PRO A 77 7.11 -16.44 17.18
N GLN A 78 8.05 -15.97 16.37
CA GLN A 78 8.98 -14.92 16.72
C GLN A 78 9.07 -13.88 15.61
N ASP A 79 9.24 -12.63 15.97
CA ASP A 79 9.46 -11.51 15.06
C ASP A 79 10.80 -10.84 15.37
N GLY A 80 11.50 -10.39 14.34
CA GLY A 80 12.76 -9.67 14.48
C GLY A 80 13.08 -8.85 13.23
N GLN A 81 14.20 -8.14 13.31
CA GLN A 81 14.67 -7.30 12.20
C GLN A 81 16.16 -7.57 11.96
N MET A 82 16.57 -7.53 10.72
CA MET A 82 17.96 -7.65 10.31
C MET A 82 18.29 -6.70 9.18
N SER A 83 19.57 -6.34 9.07
CA SER A 83 20.09 -5.52 7.97
C SER A 83 21.29 -6.22 7.37
N LEU A 84 21.34 -6.27 6.04
CA LEU A 84 22.40 -6.91 5.29
C LEU A 84 22.94 -5.96 4.22
N TRP A 85 24.25 -6.00 4.02
CA TRP A 85 24.87 -5.34 2.89
C TRP A 85 24.71 -6.19 1.63
N ILE A 86 23.96 -5.70 0.67
CA ILE A 86 23.78 -6.35 -0.63
C ILE A 86 24.25 -5.38 -1.70
N ASP A 87 25.30 -5.77 -2.39
CA ASP A 87 26.03 -4.93 -3.35
C ASP A 87 26.51 -3.62 -2.67
N ALA A 88 26.05 -2.46 -3.07
CA ALA A 88 26.44 -1.16 -2.49
C ALA A 88 25.38 -0.55 -1.57
N ALA A 89 24.39 -1.33 -1.12
CA ALA A 89 23.27 -0.84 -0.33
C ALA A 89 22.98 -1.70 0.90
N VAL A 90 22.47 -1.08 1.96
CA VAL A 90 21.92 -1.79 3.11
C VAL A 90 20.48 -2.17 2.80
N VAL A 91 20.18 -3.46 2.92
CA VAL A 91 18.81 -3.98 2.80
C VAL A 91 18.30 -4.28 4.20
N HIS A 92 17.24 -3.60 4.60
CA HIS A 92 16.54 -3.86 5.85
C HIS A 92 15.46 -4.90 5.64
N LEU A 93 15.37 -5.89 6.54
CA LEU A 93 14.37 -6.95 6.47
C LEU A 93 13.70 -7.14 7.83
N ARG A 94 12.40 -7.32 7.81
CA ARG A 94 11.65 -7.85 8.94
C ARG A 94 11.46 -9.35 8.73
N ALA A 95 11.86 -10.15 9.72
CA ALA A 95 11.69 -11.58 9.72
C ALA A 95 10.58 -11.98 10.69
N SER A 96 9.72 -12.91 10.26
CA SER A 96 8.72 -13.53 11.13
C SER A 96 8.79 -15.05 10.97
N THR A 97 8.84 -15.78 12.10
CA THR A 97 8.82 -17.23 12.11
C THR A 97 7.46 -17.74 12.56
N PHE A 98 7.03 -18.86 12.01
CA PHE A 98 5.78 -19.50 12.37
C PHE A 98 5.98 -21.03 12.45
N PRO A 99 5.71 -21.66 13.62
CA PRO A 99 5.76 -23.11 13.77
C PRO A 99 4.73 -23.79 12.86
N SER A 100 5.18 -24.77 12.09
CA SER A 100 4.29 -25.60 11.29
C SER A 100 4.56 -27.09 11.51
N SER A 101 3.67 -27.95 11.05
CA SER A 101 3.81 -29.40 11.16
C SER A 101 5.07 -29.97 10.49
N GLN A 102 5.68 -29.23 9.59
CA GLN A 102 6.86 -29.66 8.81
C GLN A 102 8.15 -28.87 9.18
N GLY A 103 8.08 -28.02 10.20
CA GLY A 103 9.18 -27.15 10.65
C GLY A 103 8.78 -25.68 10.72
N GLU A 104 9.72 -24.81 11.07
CA GLU A 104 9.47 -23.37 11.14
C GLU A 104 9.40 -22.78 9.74
N LYS A 105 8.25 -22.19 9.38
CA LYS A 105 8.12 -21.31 8.22
C LYS A 105 8.73 -19.95 8.57
N VAL A 106 9.42 -19.34 7.61
CA VAL A 106 9.93 -17.96 7.75
C VAL A 106 9.40 -17.09 6.61
N VAL A 107 9.01 -15.87 6.96
CA VAL A 107 8.72 -14.82 6.01
C VAL A 107 9.68 -13.67 6.25
N LEU A 108 10.41 -13.27 5.21
CA LEU A 108 11.25 -12.07 5.21
C LEU A 108 10.54 -11.01 4.40
N ARG A 109 10.13 -9.93 5.05
CA ARG A 109 9.64 -8.73 4.35
C ARG A 109 10.82 -7.82 4.09
N ILE A 110 11.02 -7.44 2.84
CA ILE A 110 12.06 -6.51 2.43
C ILE A 110 11.54 -5.09 2.69
N LEU A 111 12.16 -4.46 3.69
CA LEU A 111 11.98 -3.04 4.00
C LEU A 111 13.03 -2.27 3.17
N SER A 112 13.09 -2.54 1.87
CA SER A 112 13.86 -1.66 1.01
C SER A 112 13.20 -0.30 1.13
N GLY A 113 13.98 0.72 1.40
CA GLY A 113 13.47 2.08 1.40
C GLY A 113 12.55 2.17 0.21
N SER A 114 11.26 2.23 0.49
CA SER A 114 10.22 2.12 -0.52
C SER A 114 10.70 3.04 -1.64
N GLN A 115 10.71 2.56 -2.88
CA GLN A 115 10.81 3.50 -3.97
C GLN A 115 9.60 4.40 -3.77
N ILE A 116 9.80 5.47 -2.99
CA ILE A 116 8.82 6.53 -2.88
C ILE A 116 8.64 6.95 -4.31
N HIS A 117 7.54 6.52 -4.89
CA HIS A 117 7.28 6.90 -6.26
C HIS A 117 7.05 8.39 -6.25
N ALA A 118 7.83 9.12 -7.03
CA ALA A 118 7.57 10.53 -7.23
C ALA A 118 6.07 10.74 -7.49
N PHE A 119 5.48 11.75 -6.91
CA PHE A 119 4.04 12.04 -6.96
C PHE A 119 3.45 11.87 -8.38
N GLN A 120 4.21 12.26 -9.43
CA GLN A 120 3.83 12.14 -10.83
C GLN A 120 3.69 10.69 -11.33
N ARG A 121 4.26 9.71 -10.61
CA ARG A 121 4.26 8.28 -11.00
C ARG A 121 3.23 7.44 -10.26
N LEU A 122 2.42 8.03 -9.40
CA LEU A 122 1.38 7.32 -8.65
C LEU A 122 0.33 6.68 -9.58
N GLY A 123 0.08 7.26 -10.73
CA GLY A 123 -0.93 6.80 -11.68
C GLY A 123 -2.20 7.64 -11.69
N LEU A 124 -2.23 8.76 -10.95
CA LEU A 124 -3.26 9.79 -11.04
C LEU A 124 -3.20 10.47 -12.41
N ASP A 125 -4.32 10.95 -12.90
CA ASP A 125 -4.31 11.83 -14.07
C ASP A 125 -3.83 13.26 -13.71
N VAL A 126 -3.65 14.10 -14.73
CA VAL A 126 -3.09 15.44 -14.54
C VAL A 126 -4.00 16.31 -13.67
N SER A 127 -5.32 16.24 -13.90
CA SER A 127 -6.29 17.06 -13.15
C SER A 127 -6.38 16.63 -11.68
N GLU A 128 -6.32 15.33 -11.41
CA GLU A 128 -6.26 14.79 -10.05
C GLU A 128 -4.96 15.20 -9.34
N GLN A 129 -3.81 15.18 -10.05
CA GLN A 129 -2.54 15.62 -9.50
C GLN A 129 -2.54 17.10 -9.14
N GLU A 130 -3.06 17.96 -10.03
CA GLU A 130 -3.20 19.40 -9.77
C GLU A 130 -4.11 19.64 -8.57
N ARG A 131 -5.24 18.96 -8.52
CA ARG A 131 -6.19 19.11 -7.43
C ARG A 131 -5.63 18.66 -6.08
N LEU A 132 -4.91 17.53 -6.04
CA LEU A 132 -4.26 17.07 -4.83
C LEU A 132 -3.16 18.02 -4.37
N ARG A 133 -2.39 18.61 -5.28
CA ARG A 133 -1.42 19.67 -4.93
C ARG A 133 -2.07 20.87 -4.27
N GLU A 134 -3.21 21.32 -4.77
CA GLU A 134 -3.96 22.39 -4.13
C GLU A 134 -4.43 22.00 -2.72
N LEU A 135 -4.91 20.75 -2.54
CA LEU A 135 -5.43 20.26 -1.26
C LEU A 135 -4.33 20.10 -0.21
N VAL A 136 -3.14 19.59 -0.58
CA VAL A 136 -2.02 19.40 0.36
C VAL A 136 -1.32 20.72 0.74
N ASN A 137 -1.53 21.79 -0.01
CA ASN A 137 -1.03 23.13 0.32
C ASN A 137 -2.06 23.98 1.07
N ARG A 138 -3.21 23.43 1.45
CA ARG A 138 -4.17 24.13 2.33
C ARG A 138 -3.66 24.14 3.76
N PRO A 139 -3.93 25.19 4.53
CA PRO A 139 -3.46 25.28 5.91
C PRO A 139 -4.14 24.26 6.83
N GLN A 140 -5.29 23.72 6.43
CA GLN A 140 -6.04 22.76 7.22
C GLN A 140 -6.91 21.86 6.35
N GLY A 141 -7.26 20.71 6.89
CA GLY A 141 -8.14 19.74 6.26
C GLY A 141 -7.77 18.31 6.60
N PHE A 142 -8.62 17.36 6.20
CA PHE A 142 -8.38 15.95 6.42
C PHE A 142 -8.38 15.19 5.11
N ILE A 143 -7.24 14.59 4.76
CA ILE A 143 -7.02 13.79 3.55
C ILE A 143 -6.93 12.33 3.96
N VAL A 144 -7.75 11.47 3.38
CA VAL A 144 -7.76 10.03 3.69
C VAL A 144 -7.48 9.21 2.44
N THR A 145 -6.50 8.32 2.52
CA THR A 145 -6.34 7.26 1.52
C THR A 145 -6.96 5.97 2.01
N SER A 146 -7.68 5.26 1.16
CA SER A 146 -8.35 4.02 1.51
C SER A 146 -8.04 2.88 0.55
N GLY A 147 -8.21 1.65 1.04
CA GLY A 147 -7.97 0.44 0.27
C GLY A 147 -7.45 -0.71 1.14
N PRO A 148 -7.38 -1.92 0.61
CA PRO A 148 -6.85 -3.08 1.32
C PRO A 148 -5.35 -2.95 1.60
N THR A 149 -4.82 -3.87 2.39
CA THR A 149 -3.38 -3.99 2.61
C THR A 149 -2.67 -4.22 1.28
N GLY A 150 -1.58 -3.48 1.06
CA GLY A 150 -0.80 -3.57 -0.17
C GLY A 150 -1.36 -2.80 -1.37
N SER A 151 -2.38 -1.95 -1.18
CA SER A 151 -2.90 -1.06 -2.24
C SER A 151 -2.04 0.19 -2.49
N GLY A 152 -0.96 0.40 -1.72
CA GLY A 152 -0.03 1.51 -1.90
C GLY A 152 -0.38 2.79 -1.13
N LYS A 153 -1.25 2.73 -0.13
CA LYS A 153 -1.70 3.89 0.65
C LYS A 153 -0.55 4.72 1.24
N THR A 154 0.36 4.05 1.97
CA THR A 154 1.53 4.70 2.58
C THR A 154 2.41 5.38 1.51
N SER A 155 2.68 4.69 0.39
CA SER A 155 3.46 5.27 -0.71
C SER A 155 2.79 6.51 -1.31
N THR A 156 1.46 6.53 -1.40
CA THR A 156 0.70 7.69 -1.85
C THR A 156 0.79 8.83 -0.85
N LEU A 157 0.62 8.57 0.46
CA LEU A 157 0.78 9.61 1.48
C LEU A 157 2.20 10.17 1.51
N TYR A 158 3.21 9.31 1.41
CA TYR A 158 4.61 9.78 1.34
C TYR A 158 4.85 10.66 0.10
N ALA A 159 4.31 10.27 -1.05
CA ALA A 159 4.41 11.09 -2.26
C ALA A 159 3.65 12.43 -2.14
N LEU A 160 2.58 12.49 -1.36
CA LEU A 160 1.92 13.76 -1.02
C LEU A 160 2.77 14.61 -0.08
N LEU A 161 3.45 14.00 0.89
CA LEU A 161 4.39 14.73 1.76
C LEU A 161 5.57 15.33 0.99
N GLU A 162 6.06 14.66 -0.07
CA GLU A 162 7.13 15.20 -0.93
C GLU A 162 6.72 16.50 -1.69
N VAL A 163 5.42 16.77 -1.81
CA VAL A 163 4.93 18.00 -2.45
C VAL A 163 4.98 19.21 -1.51
N ILE A 164 5.05 18.96 -0.19
CA ILE A 164 5.04 19.98 0.84
C ILE A 164 6.46 20.52 1.03
N ASP A 165 6.59 21.83 1.12
CA ASP A 165 7.88 22.46 1.45
C ASP A 165 8.18 22.33 2.95
N THR A 166 8.99 21.34 3.29
CA THR A 166 9.39 21.06 4.68
C THR A 166 10.32 22.13 5.29
N LYS A 167 10.74 23.15 4.53
CA LYS A 167 11.46 24.31 5.06
C LYS A 167 10.52 25.35 5.66
N GLU A 168 9.29 25.39 5.15
CA GLU A 168 8.27 26.35 5.59
C GLU A 168 7.23 25.70 6.50
N ALA A 169 7.03 24.37 6.44
CA ALA A 169 6.04 23.63 7.20
C ALA A 169 6.68 22.59 8.13
N ASN A 170 6.25 22.54 9.37
CA ASN A 170 6.61 21.50 10.32
C ASN A 170 5.76 20.26 10.10
N VAL A 171 6.36 19.23 9.49
CA VAL A 171 5.70 17.97 9.16
C VAL A 171 6.06 16.90 10.18
N VAL A 172 5.05 16.32 10.83
CA VAL A 172 5.25 15.25 11.83
C VAL A 172 4.42 14.03 11.47
N THR A 173 5.02 12.84 11.53
CA THR A 173 4.30 11.59 11.29
C THR A 173 4.23 10.72 12.54
N LEU A 174 3.24 9.83 12.57
CA LEU A 174 3.09 8.78 13.58
C LEU A 174 2.68 7.48 12.88
N GLU A 175 3.54 6.46 12.93
CA GLU A 175 3.47 5.28 12.06
C GLU A 175 3.69 3.96 12.81
N ASP A 176 3.24 2.84 12.23
CA ASP A 176 3.39 1.50 12.81
C ASP A 176 3.61 0.42 11.71
N PRO A 177 4.86 0.14 11.33
CA PRO A 177 6.09 0.92 11.59
C PRO A 177 6.33 2.04 10.56
N ILE A 178 7.42 2.80 10.74
CA ILE A 178 7.97 3.68 9.68
C ILE A 178 8.46 2.79 8.54
N GLU A 179 7.95 3.04 7.33
CA GLU A 179 8.29 2.25 6.14
C GLU A 179 9.57 2.75 5.44
N ALA A 180 9.83 4.06 5.49
CA ALA A 180 11.03 4.70 4.96
C ALA A 180 11.31 6.01 5.69
N GLU A 181 12.58 6.36 5.85
CA GLU A 181 12.98 7.66 6.36
C GLU A 181 12.77 8.74 5.30
N LEU A 182 12.14 9.84 5.71
CA LEU A 182 11.84 11.00 4.88
C LEU A 182 12.69 12.20 5.38
N ASP A 183 13.47 12.78 4.48
CA ASP A 183 14.29 13.92 4.82
C ASP A 183 13.44 15.16 5.13
N GLY A 184 13.82 15.91 6.16
CA GLY A 184 13.08 17.09 6.61
C GLY A 184 11.77 16.82 7.36
N ILE A 185 11.43 15.56 7.67
CA ILE A 185 10.18 15.18 8.36
C ILE A 185 10.49 14.50 9.69
N THR A 186 9.77 14.89 10.74
CA THR A 186 9.88 14.25 12.05
C THR A 186 8.97 13.02 12.08
N GLN A 187 9.55 11.81 12.11
CA GLN A 187 8.80 10.58 12.08
C GLN A 187 8.81 9.88 13.45
N GLY A 188 7.64 9.66 14.04
CA GLY A 188 7.43 8.92 15.28
C GLY A 188 6.92 7.52 14.99
N GLN A 189 7.48 6.51 15.67
CA GLN A 189 6.99 5.14 15.56
C GLN A 189 6.25 4.72 16.81
N VAL A 190 5.05 4.17 16.64
CA VAL A 190 4.22 3.60 17.71
C VAL A 190 5.00 2.52 18.48
N ASN A 191 4.88 2.56 19.80
CA ASN A 191 5.41 1.53 20.69
C ASN A 191 4.38 1.22 21.79
N VAL A 192 3.46 0.33 21.50
CA VAL A 192 2.37 -0.04 22.41
C VAL A 192 2.89 -0.55 23.76
N ARG A 193 4.03 -1.25 23.79
CA ARG A 193 4.64 -1.76 25.04
C ARG A 193 5.10 -0.64 25.96
N ALA A 194 5.50 0.49 25.39
CA ALA A 194 5.87 1.70 26.15
C ALA A 194 4.69 2.64 26.40
N GLY A 195 3.46 2.28 26.00
CA GLY A 195 2.28 3.14 26.09
C GLY A 195 2.19 4.24 25.02
N PHE A 196 3.10 4.23 24.04
CA PHE A 196 3.10 5.16 22.90
C PHE A 196 2.22 4.60 21.78
N THR A 197 0.93 4.92 21.84
CA THR A 197 -0.11 4.52 20.87
C THR A 197 -0.38 5.62 19.86
N PHE A 198 -1.20 5.36 18.82
CA PHE A 198 -1.64 6.39 17.90
C PHE A 198 -2.34 7.54 18.62
N ALA A 199 -3.28 7.26 19.52
CA ALA A 199 -3.99 8.30 20.26
C ALA A 199 -3.07 9.12 21.17
N SER A 200 -2.21 8.46 21.97
CA SER A 200 -1.29 9.17 22.88
C SER A 200 -0.22 9.97 22.12
N GLY A 201 0.29 9.40 21.03
CA GLY A 201 1.28 10.06 20.16
C GLY A 201 0.69 11.28 19.46
N LEU A 202 -0.51 11.17 18.90
CA LEU A 202 -1.18 12.29 18.22
C LEU A 202 -1.45 13.46 19.18
N ARG A 203 -1.88 13.17 20.43
CA ARG A 203 -1.99 14.23 21.46
C ARG A 203 -0.66 14.91 21.77
N SER A 204 0.45 14.17 21.67
CA SER A 204 1.78 14.74 21.87
C SER A 204 2.21 15.59 20.68
N ILE A 205 1.95 15.14 19.46
CA ILE A 205 2.25 15.86 18.23
C ILE A 205 1.58 17.23 18.20
N LEU A 206 0.32 17.33 18.65
CA LEU A 206 -0.42 18.61 18.72
C LEU A 206 0.24 19.66 19.64
N ARG A 207 1.25 19.29 20.42
CA ARG A 207 2.07 20.21 21.25
C ARG A 207 3.48 20.45 20.68
N GLN A 208 3.74 19.98 19.46
CA GLN A 208 5.00 20.11 18.75
C GLN A 208 4.94 21.15 17.62
N ASP A 209 3.94 22.04 17.68
CA ASP A 209 3.73 23.10 16.68
C ASP A 209 3.70 22.56 15.23
N PRO A 210 2.90 21.51 14.94
CA PRO A 210 2.86 20.92 13.62
C PRO A 210 1.96 21.72 12.68
N ASP A 211 2.35 21.86 11.42
CA ASP A 211 1.48 22.34 10.34
C ASP A 211 0.80 21.16 9.64
N VAL A 212 1.55 20.07 9.45
CA VAL A 212 1.10 18.87 8.77
C VAL A 212 1.34 17.64 9.63
N ILE A 213 0.31 16.82 9.77
CA ILE A 213 0.33 15.60 10.58
C ILE A 213 -0.04 14.40 9.69
N LEU A 214 0.82 13.38 9.65
CA LEU A 214 0.45 12.10 9.08
C LEU A 214 0.23 11.08 10.19
N VAL A 215 -0.98 10.51 10.25
CA VAL A 215 -1.32 9.38 11.12
C VAL A 215 -1.39 8.14 10.25
N GLY A 216 -0.48 7.20 10.44
CA GLY A 216 -0.29 6.04 9.56
C GLY A 216 -1.60 5.32 9.24
N GLU A 217 -2.43 5.09 10.25
CA GLU A 217 -3.79 4.57 10.07
C GLU A 217 -4.72 4.93 11.23
N ILE A 218 -6.02 4.95 10.97
CA ILE A 218 -7.07 5.11 11.97
C ILE A 218 -7.78 3.76 12.15
N ARG A 219 -7.66 3.21 13.37
CA ARG A 219 -8.29 1.93 13.73
C ARG A 219 -9.44 2.07 14.74
N ASP A 220 -9.42 3.12 15.52
CA ASP A 220 -10.31 3.32 16.67
C ASP A 220 -10.93 4.73 16.71
N SER A 221 -11.98 4.87 17.49
CA SER A 221 -12.74 6.10 17.64
C SER A 221 -11.94 7.25 18.28
N GLU A 222 -11.03 6.91 19.21
CA GLU A 222 -10.23 7.91 19.90
C GLU A 222 -9.24 8.59 18.95
N THR A 223 -8.49 7.81 18.19
CA THR A 223 -7.57 8.31 17.17
C THR A 223 -8.31 9.10 16.08
N ALA A 224 -9.48 8.59 15.63
CA ALA A 224 -10.32 9.28 14.65
C ALA A 224 -10.77 10.66 15.13
N ALA A 225 -11.29 10.73 16.36
CA ALA A 225 -11.78 11.99 16.93
C ALA A 225 -10.65 13.03 17.05
N ILE A 226 -9.47 12.64 17.55
CA ILE A 226 -8.34 13.56 17.70
C ILE A 226 -7.86 14.06 16.35
N ALA A 227 -7.72 13.16 15.35
CA ALA A 227 -7.25 13.49 14.01
C ALA A 227 -8.19 14.47 13.29
N LEU A 228 -9.50 14.21 13.34
CA LEU A 228 -10.51 15.07 12.74
C LEU A 228 -10.62 16.42 13.45
N GLN A 229 -10.52 16.45 14.78
CA GLN A 229 -10.50 17.72 15.55
C GLN A 229 -9.25 18.55 15.21
N ALA A 230 -8.08 17.91 15.09
CA ALA A 230 -6.85 18.58 14.69
C ALA A 230 -7.01 19.28 13.34
N SER A 231 -7.65 18.63 12.38
CA SER A 231 -7.88 19.20 11.04
C SER A 231 -8.89 20.37 11.03
N LEU A 232 -9.71 20.52 12.05
CA LEU A 232 -10.60 21.67 12.23
C LEU A 232 -9.91 22.85 12.95
N THR A 233 -8.80 22.57 13.64
CA THR A 233 -8.08 23.56 14.45
C THR A 233 -6.81 24.09 13.80
N GLY A 234 -6.71 24.02 12.47
CA GLY A 234 -5.65 24.67 11.70
C GLY A 234 -4.53 23.75 11.24
N HIS A 235 -4.72 22.42 11.26
CA HIS A 235 -3.70 21.48 10.80
C HIS A 235 -4.14 20.73 9.53
N LEU A 236 -3.23 20.47 8.62
CA LEU A 236 -3.46 19.51 7.56
C LEU A 236 -3.17 18.10 8.10
N VAL A 237 -4.19 17.25 8.15
CA VAL A 237 -4.05 15.89 8.65
C VAL A 237 -4.23 14.88 7.52
N MET A 238 -3.33 13.91 7.41
CA MET A 238 -3.39 12.83 6.44
C MET A 238 -3.45 11.49 7.16
N SER A 239 -4.25 10.55 6.66
CA SER A 239 -4.32 9.20 7.26
C SER A 239 -4.75 8.14 6.27
N THR A 240 -4.78 6.87 6.74
CA THR A 240 -5.31 5.74 5.98
C THR A 240 -6.45 5.05 6.68
N LEU A 241 -7.35 4.46 5.87
CA LEU A 241 -8.41 3.55 6.31
C LEU A 241 -8.40 2.28 5.46
N HIS A 242 -8.95 1.18 6.03
CA HIS A 242 -9.12 -0.08 5.33
C HIS A 242 -10.57 -0.28 4.89
N THR A 243 -10.97 0.45 3.85
CA THR A 243 -12.30 0.42 3.23
C THR A 243 -12.17 0.17 1.73
N SER A 244 -13.26 -0.27 1.09
CA SER A 244 -13.21 -0.72 -0.31
C SER A 244 -13.31 0.43 -1.30
N ASP A 245 -14.07 1.48 -0.98
CA ASP A 245 -14.31 2.64 -1.85
C ASP A 245 -14.38 3.93 -1.03
N THR A 246 -14.58 5.06 -1.72
CA THR A 246 -14.65 6.39 -1.10
C THR A 246 -15.90 6.55 -0.22
N VAL A 247 -17.03 5.98 -0.61
CA VAL A 247 -18.30 6.04 0.13
C VAL A 247 -18.19 5.26 1.44
N GLU A 248 -17.68 4.04 1.38
CA GLU A 248 -17.44 3.24 2.60
C GLU A 248 -16.48 3.93 3.56
N THR A 249 -15.52 4.71 3.05
CA THR A 249 -14.60 5.48 3.87
C THR A 249 -15.33 6.56 4.67
N VAL A 250 -16.22 7.32 4.02
CA VAL A 250 -17.03 8.36 4.69
C VAL A 250 -17.94 7.74 5.74
N VAL A 251 -18.65 6.66 5.37
CA VAL A 251 -19.54 5.94 6.31
C VAL A 251 -18.74 5.38 7.50
N ARG A 252 -17.56 4.80 7.23
CA ARG A 252 -16.71 4.22 8.28
C ARG A 252 -16.23 5.24 9.30
N LEU A 253 -15.91 6.48 8.88
CA LEU A 253 -15.53 7.55 9.80
C LEU A 253 -16.68 7.91 10.75
N VAL A 254 -17.91 7.91 10.27
CA VAL A 254 -19.11 8.12 11.11
C VAL A 254 -19.35 6.93 12.03
N ASP A 255 -19.20 5.69 11.51
CA ASP A 255 -19.40 4.45 12.27
C ASP A 255 -18.35 4.25 13.38
N LEU A 256 -17.18 4.88 13.25
CA LEU A 256 -16.18 4.93 14.33
C LEU A 256 -16.65 5.75 15.55
N GLY A 257 -17.83 6.38 15.49
CA GLY A 257 -18.42 7.13 16.59
C GLY A 257 -18.01 8.60 16.65
N VAL A 258 -17.37 9.11 15.59
CA VAL A 258 -17.11 10.55 15.48
C VAL A 258 -18.41 11.27 15.11
N GLU A 259 -18.65 12.40 15.74
CA GLU A 259 -19.84 13.20 15.45
C GLU A 259 -19.89 13.60 13.97
N PRO A 260 -21.01 13.34 13.25
CA PRO A 260 -21.11 13.56 11.82
C PRO A 260 -20.76 14.97 11.36
N TRP A 261 -21.08 15.98 12.16
CA TRP A 261 -20.75 17.37 11.84
C TRP A 261 -19.23 17.62 11.84
N ILE A 262 -18.45 16.89 12.68
CA ILE A 262 -17.00 16.94 12.69
C ILE A 262 -16.48 16.34 11.39
N VAL A 263 -16.94 15.13 11.02
CA VAL A 263 -16.55 14.48 9.77
C VAL A 263 -16.86 15.35 8.56
N ALA A 264 -18.08 15.92 8.51
CA ALA A 264 -18.54 16.76 7.41
C ALA A 264 -17.68 18.02 7.19
N ASN A 265 -17.20 18.63 8.27
CA ASN A 265 -16.42 19.86 8.16
C ASN A 265 -14.90 19.62 8.06
N ALA A 266 -14.41 18.54 8.63
CA ALA A 266 -12.98 18.18 8.61
C ALA A 266 -12.55 17.53 7.29
N LEU A 267 -13.33 16.57 6.80
CA LEU A 267 -12.98 15.75 5.65
C LEU A 267 -12.97 16.57 4.36
N SER A 268 -11.80 16.68 3.76
CA SER A 268 -11.59 17.40 2.50
C SER A 268 -11.70 16.48 1.29
N VAL A 269 -10.97 15.36 1.32
CA VAL A 269 -10.95 14.41 0.21
C VAL A 269 -10.70 12.99 0.69
N VAL A 270 -11.33 12.04 0.03
CA VAL A 270 -11.06 10.61 0.16
C VAL A 270 -10.48 10.11 -1.16
N LEU A 271 -9.38 9.36 -1.07
CA LEU A 271 -8.73 8.67 -2.19
C LEU A 271 -8.86 7.17 -1.97
N ALA A 272 -9.79 6.51 -2.64
CA ALA A 272 -9.77 5.05 -2.70
C ALA A 272 -8.75 4.60 -3.75
N GLN A 273 -7.98 3.57 -3.42
CA GLN A 273 -6.82 3.18 -4.20
C GLN A 273 -6.68 1.66 -4.34
N ARG A 274 -6.30 1.23 -5.55
CA ARG A 274 -5.82 -0.12 -5.85
C ARG A 274 -4.53 -0.04 -6.66
N LEU A 275 -3.78 -1.13 -6.67
CA LEU A 275 -2.63 -1.30 -7.56
C LEU A 275 -2.96 -2.34 -8.61
N VAL A 276 -2.80 -1.99 -9.88
CA VAL A 276 -2.81 -2.91 -11.02
C VAL A 276 -1.38 -3.17 -11.48
N ARG A 277 -1.12 -4.39 -11.93
CA ARG A 277 0.18 -4.74 -12.50
C ARG A 277 0.31 -4.13 -13.89
N VAL A 278 1.49 -3.61 -14.20
CA VAL A 278 1.83 -3.06 -15.50
C VAL A 278 2.26 -4.19 -16.42
N VAL A 279 1.74 -4.24 -17.65
CA VAL A 279 2.15 -5.25 -18.64
C VAL A 279 3.64 -5.12 -18.96
N CYS A 280 4.30 -6.25 -19.14
CA CYS A 280 5.73 -6.28 -19.43
C CYS A 280 5.99 -5.82 -20.86
N SER A 281 6.70 -4.71 -21.02
CA SER A 281 7.04 -4.14 -22.34
C SER A 281 7.87 -5.07 -23.24
N SER A 282 8.57 -6.06 -22.65
CA SER A 282 9.40 -7.01 -23.39
C SER A 282 8.61 -8.19 -24.00
N CYS A 283 7.34 -8.39 -23.61
CA CYS A 283 6.54 -9.53 -24.07
C CYS A 283 5.04 -9.21 -24.23
N ILE A 284 4.71 -7.95 -24.36
CA ILE A 284 3.36 -7.48 -24.66
C ILE A 284 2.98 -7.86 -26.10
N GLU A 285 1.75 -8.32 -26.27
CA GLU A 285 1.09 -8.47 -27.56
C GLU A 285 -0.13 -7.55 -27.61
N GLU A 286 -0.45 -7.03 -28.78
CA GLU A 286 -1.68 -6.28 -29.00
C GLU A 286 -2.77 -7.23 -29.52
N VAL A 287 -3.93 -7.15 -28.91
CA VAL A 287 -5.11 -7.92 -29.33
C VAL A 287 -6.30 -6.99 -29.47
N ARG A 288 -7.26 -7.36 -30.32
CA ARG A 288 -8.53 -6.62 -30.44
C ARG A 288 -9.57 -7.21 -29.51
N LEU A 289 -10.28 -6.34 -28.79
CA LEU A 289 -11.43 -6.77 -28.00
C LEU A 289 -12.56 -7.26 -28.91
N GLU A 290 -13.13 -8.41 -28.58
CA GLU A 290 -14.28 -8.97 -29.28
C GLU A 290 -15.60 -8.31 -28.83
N MET A 291 -15.66 -7.88 -27.58
CA MET A 291 -16.84 -7.28 -26.96
C MET A 291 -16.53 -5.89 -26.41
N GLU A 292 -17.57 -5.07 -26.26
CA GLU A 292 -17.45 -3.80 -25.53
C GLU A 292 -17.26 -4.03 -24.02
N LEU A 293 -16.54 -3.13 -23.39
CA LEU A 293 -16.43 -3.06 -21.93
C LEU A 293 -17.20 -1.83 -21.45
N ARG A 294 -18.12 -2.09 -20.54
CA ARG A 294 -18.99 -1.07 -19.96
C ARG A 294 -18.74 -0.86 -18.47
N GLU A 295 -19.05 0.34 -18.04
CA GLU A 295 -19.29 0.65 -16.65
C GLU A 295 -20.68 1.32 -16.55
N GLY A 296 -21.62 0.62 -15.88
CA GLY A 296 -23.03 1.01 -15.96
C GLY A 296 -23.51 1.03 -17.41
N ASP A 297 -24.11 2.14 -17.81
CA ASP A 297 -24.61 2.34 -19.18
C ASP A 297 -23.56 2.91 -20.16
N GLU A 298 -22.37 3.25 -19.67
CA GLU A 298 -21.33 3.88 -20.49
C GLU A 298 -20.36 2.85 -21.07
N VAL A 299 -20.12 2.91 -22.39
CA VAL A 299 -19.11 2.12 -23.07
C VAL A 299 -17.74 2.77 -22.84
N VAL A 300 -16.85 2.08 -22.14
CA VAL A 300 -15.47 2.54 -21.87
C VAL A 300 -14.54 2.14 -23.00
N LEU A 301 -14.69 0.92 -23.50
CA LEU A 301 -13.92 0.37 -24.62
C LEU A 301 -14.88 -0.29 -25.60
N ALA A 302 -14.83 0.17 -26.86
CA ALA A 302 -15.68 -0.37 -27.93
C ALA A 302 -15.12 -1.72 -28.46
N PRO A 303 -15.95 -2.54 -29.13
CA PRO A 303 -15.46 -3.71 -29.87
C PRO A 303 -14.42 -3.29 -30.89
N GLY A 304 -13.35 -4.09 -31.03
CA GLY A 304 -12.23 -3.79 -31.92
C GLY A 304 -11.14 -2.89 -31.32
N ALA A 305 -11.34 -2.33 -30.12
CA ALA A 305 -10.30 -1.59 -29.40
C ALA A 305 -9.06 -2.47 -29.21
N VAL A 306 -7.89 -1.88 -29.43
CA VAL A 306 -6.61 -2.57 -29.23
C VAL A 306 -6.24 -2.51 -27.75
N VAL A 307 -5.98 -3.67 -27.15
CA VAL A 307 -5.59 -3.79 -25.75
C VAL A 307 -4.36 -4.68 -25.60
N ALA A 308 -3.66 -4.52 -24.51
CA ALA A 308 -2.48 -5.29 -24.16
C ALA A 308 -2.84 -6.70 -23.69
N LYS A 309 -2.13 -7.72 -24.23
CA LYS A 309 -2.16 -9.10 -23.76
C LYS A 309 -0.78 -9.52 -23.25
N PRO A 310 -0.64 -9.93 -21.98
CA PRO A 310 0.63 -10.36 -21.42
C PRO A 310 0.95 -11.78 -21.89
N ARG A 311 2.18 -12.00 -22.38
CA ARG A 311 2.63 -13.31 -22.88
C ARG A 311 3.46 -14.08 -21.85
N GLY A 312 4.31 -13.37 -21.13
CA GLY A 312 5.31 -13.96 -20.24
C GLY A 312 6.67 -14.12 -20.89
N CYS A 313 7.72 -13.70 -20.19
CA CYS A 313 9.12 -13.87 -20.61
C CYS A 313 10.03 -13.89 -19.39
N ARG A 314 11.33 -14.11 -19.61
CA ARG A 314 12.35 -14.11 -18.53
C ARG A 314 12.38 -12.80 -17.74
N MET A 315 12.18 -11.64 -18.40
CA MET A 315 12.21 -10.32 -17.76
C MET A 315 11.09 -10.08 -16.76
N CYS A 316 9.96 -10.77 -16.89
CA CYS A 316 8.81 -10.68 -16.01
C CYS A 316 8.58 -11.98 -15.22
N LEU A 317 9.56 -12.87 -15.12
CA LEU A 317 9.45 -14.17 -14.47
C LEU A 317 8.26 -15.00 -14.98
N ASN A 318 7.99 -14.92 -16.29
CA ASN A 318 6.87 -15.53 -17.00
C ASN A 318 5.47 -15.09 -16.54
N THR A 319 5.35 -14.02 -15.75
CA THR A 319 4.07 -13.50 -15.30
C THR A 319 3.33 -12.66 -16.35
N GLY A 320 4.07 -12.12 -17.34
CA GLY A 320 3.55 -11.14 -18.29
C GLY A 320 3.46 -9.71 -17.77
N TYR A 321 3.80 -9.48 -16.48
CA TYR A 321 3.70 -8.17 -15.84
C TYR A 321 5.02 -7.77 -15.18
N ARG A 322 5.28 -6.45 -15.11
CA ARG A 322 6.45 -5.91 -14.45
C ARG A 322 6.17 -4.51 -13.89
N GLY A 323 6.09 -4.43 -12.57
CA GLY A 323 5.74 -3.21 -11.86
C GLY A 323 4.24 -3.08 -11.62
N ARG A 324 3.88 -2.05 -10.89
CA ARG A 324 2.51 -1.72 -10.51
C ARG A 324 2.29 -0.23 -10.69
N VAL A 325 1.03 0.14 -10.92
CA VAL A 325 0.58 1.54 -10.97
C VAL A 325 -0.73 1.66 -10.22
N GLY A 326 -0.96 2.83 -9.60
CA GLY A 326 -2.22 3.12 -8.91
C GLY A 326 -3.38 3.34 -9.87
N ILE A 327 -4.55 2.90 -9.46
CA ILE A 327 -5.84 3.38 -9.94
C ILE A 327 -6.56 4.01 -8.76
N PHE A 328 -7.23 5.12 -9.00
CA PHE A 328 -7.79 5.97 -7.96
C PHE A 328 -9.24 6.31 -8.23
N GLU A 329 -10.01 6.40 -7.15
CA GLU A 329 -11.32 7.03 -7.09
C GLU A 329 -11.18 8.17 -6.08
N MET A 330 -11.43 9.40 -6.51
CA MET A 330 -11.29 10.58 -5.68
C MET A 330 -12.66 11.19 -5.39
N LEU A 331 -12.97 11.36 -4.11
CA LEU A 331 -14.18 12.01 -3.63
C LEU A 331 -13.82 13.23 -2.79
N GLU A 332 -14.00 14.40 -3.32
CA GLU A 332 -13.91 15.64 -2.57
C GLU A 332 -15.28 15.98 -1.97
N LEU A 333 -15.30 16.38 -0.70
CA LEU A 333 -16.55 16.72 -0.01
C LEU A 333 -16.95 18.16 -0.27
N ASP A 334 -18.02 18.32 -1.01
CA ASP A 334 -18.74 19.57 -1.17
C ASP A 334 -19.94 19.69 -0.23
N ASP A 335 -20.67 20.77 -0.31
CA ASP A 335 -21.78 21.08 0.59
C ASP A 335 -22.91 20.03 0.53
N GLU A 336 -23.23 19.49 -0.69
CA GLU A 336 -24.26 18.46 -0.83
C GLU A 336 -23.83 17.15 -0.13
N LEU A 337 -22.58 16.73 -0.27
CA LEU A 337 -22.05 15.53 0.37
C LEU A 337 -21.91 15.75 1.89
N ARG A 338 -21.53 16.96 2.34
CA ARG A 338 -21.49 17.29 3.76
C ARG A 338 -22.85 17.18 4.43
N GLU A 339 -23.94 17.59 3.76
CA GLU A 339 -25.29 17.41 4.29
C GLU A 339 -25.66 15.92 4.42
N LEU A 340 -25.25 15.07 3.47
CA LEU A 340 -25.43 13.62 3.62
C LEU A 340 -24.67 13.05 4.82
N VAL A 341 -23.44 13.53 5.07
CA VAL A 341 -22.65 13.11 6.26
C VAL A 341 -23.39 13.51 7.53
N LYS A 342 -23.83 14.78 7.65
CA LYS A 342 -24.57 15.28 8.81
C LYS A 342 -25.86 14.50 9.06
N ALA A 343 -26.55 14.12 7.99
CA ALA A 343 -27.78 13.34 8.05
C ALA A 343 -27.55 11.84 8.30
N LYS A 344 -26.32 11.37 8.44
CA LYS A 344 -25.96 9.94 8.50
C LYS A 344 -26.61 9.13 7.37
N ALA A 345 -26.56 9.66 6.17
CA ALA A 345 -27.20 9.06 5.00
C ALA A 345 -26.62 7.68 4.67
N SER A 346 -27.41 6.81 4.05
CA SER A 346 -26.97 5.51 3.64
C SER A 346 -25.95 5.59 2.50
N ALA A 347 -25.08 4.57 2.37
CA ALA A 347 -24.13 4.45 1.25
C ALA A 347 -24.82 4.56 -0.12
N ARG A 348 -26.08 4.14 -0.23
CA ARG A 348 -26.88 4.26 -1.45
C ARG A 348 -27.08 5.72 -1.87
N ALA A 349 -27.40 6.60 -0.91
CA ALA A 349 -27.60 8.02 -1.21
C ALA A 349 -26.34 8.69 -1.76
N TYR A 350 -25.16 8.34 -1.22
CA TYR A 350 -23.88 8.80 -1.79
C TYR A 350 -23.69 8.28 -3.21
N ARG A 351 -23.88 6.98 -3.44
CA ARG A 351 -23.67 6.37 -4.77
C ARG A 351 -24.62 6.95 -5.84
N GLU A 352 -25.83 7.33 -5.47
CA GLU A 352 -26.77 8.03 -6.37
C GLU A 352 -26.24 9.41 -6.80
N ILE A 353 -25.62 10.17 -5.89
CA ILE A 353 -24.97 11.45 -6.20
C ILE A 353 -23.73 11.23 -7.06
N LEU A 354 -22.86 10.30 -6.70
CA LEU A 354 -21.65 9.97 -7.45
C LEU A 354 -21.98 9.54 -8.88
N GLY A 355 -23.01 8.70 -9.06
CA GLY A 355 -23.50 8.27 -10.37
C GLY A 355 -24.04 9.43 -11.20
N ARG A 356 -24.86 10.31 -10.60
CA ARG A 356 -25.39 11.51 -11.28
C ARG A 356 -24.27 12.47 -11.72
N ARG A 357 -23.21 12.60 -10.91
CA ARG A 357 -22.05 13.46 -11.20
C ARG A 357 -21.00 12.78 -12.08
N ARG A 358 -21.19 11.48 -12.39
CA ARG A 358 -20.24 10.67 -13.15
C ARG A 358 -18.83 10.71 -12.54
N ILE A 359 -18.75 10.63 -11.21
CA ILE A 359 -17.45 10.53 -10.53
C ILE A 359 -16.76 9.26 -11.01
N ARG A 360 -15.48 9.39 -11.38
CA ARG A 360 -14.67 8.30 -11.90
C ARG A 360 -14.44 7.25 -10.83
N SER A 361 -14.98 6.05 -11.02
CA SER A 361 -14.80 4.92 -10.12
C SER A 361 -13.41 4.28 -10.28
N LEU A 362 -13.00 3.47 -9.29
CA LEU A 362 -11.78 2.64 -9.41
C LEU A 362 -11.78 1.78 -10.67
N ARG A 363 -12.94 1.20 -11.03
CA ARG A 363 -13.08 0.37 -12.23
C ARG A 363 -12.88 1.18 -13.50
N ARG A 364 -13.48 2.37 -13.58
CA ARG A 364 -13.32 3.30 -14.71
C ARG A 364 -11.86 3.69 -14.88
N ALA A 365 -11.20 4.11 -13.79
CA ALA A 365 -9.78 4.45 -13.78
C ALA A 365 -8.89 3.29 -14.26
N GLY A 366 -9.25 2.06 -13.87
CA GLY A 366 -8.57 0.86 -14.36
C GLY A 366 -8.77 0.61 -15.85
N LEU A 367 -10.02 0.70 -16.35
CA LEU A 367 -10.33 0.50 -17.77
C LEU A 367 -9.68 1.56 -18.68
N GLU A 368 -9.54 2.78 -18.22
CA GLU A 368 -8.79 3.83 -18.92
C GLU A 368 -7.30 3.45 -19.05
N LYS A 369 -6.70 2.81 -18.04
CA LYS A 369 -5.33 2.27 -18.15
C LYS A 369 -5.24 1.06 -19.07
N VAL A 370 -6.32 0.27 -19.21
CA VAL A 370 -6.40 -0.78 -20.25
C VAL A 370 -6.40 -0.14 -21.63
N ALA A 371 -7.19 0.91 -21.85
CA ALA A 371 -7.22 1.67 -23.11
C ALA A 371 -5.85 2.26 -23.47
N ALA A 372 -5.08 2.67 -22.46
CA ALA A 372 -3.72 3.18 -22.62
C ALA A 372 -2.65 2.08 -22.78
N GLY A 373 -3.03 0.79 -22.81
CA GLY A 373 -2.09 -0.33 -22.94
C GLY A 373 -1.21 -0.57 -21.70
N VAL A 374 -1.55 0.02 -20.55
CA VAL A 374 -0.73 -0.07 -19.32
C VAL A 374 -0.97 -1.37 -18.56
N THR A 375 -2.21 -1.86 -18.55
CA THR A 375 -2.63 -3.07 -17.84
C THR A 375 -3.64 -3.86 -18.66
N THR A 376 -4.23 -4.90 -18.08
CA THR A 376 -5.22 -5.74 -18.76
C THR A 376 -6.58 -5.67 -18.06
N VAL A 377 -7.63 -6.11 -18.78
CA VAL A 377 -9.00 -6.19 -18.25
C VAL A 377 -9.06 -7.12 -17.04
N GLU A 378 -8.42 -8.28 -17.13
CA GLU A 378 -8.40 -9.28 -16.07
C GLU A 378 -7.77 -8.73 -14.79
N GLU A 379 -6.72 -7.91 -14.93
CA GLU A 379 -6.05 -7.30 -13.80
C GLU A 379 -6.92 -6.24 -13.13
N VAL A 380 -7.63 -5.42 -13.90
CA VAL A 380 -8.59 -4.44 -13.38
C VAL A 380 -9.72 -5.14 -12.64
N LEU A 381 -10.33 -6.17 -13.26
CA LEU A 381 -11.42 -6.93 -12.63
C LEU A 381 -10.96 -7.62 -11.34
N ARG A 382 -9.74 -8.12 -11.27
CA ARG A 382 -9.17 -8.75 -10.07
C ARG A 382 -9.15 -7.83 -8.85
N VAL A 383 -9.01 -6.52 -9.04
CA VAL A 383 -8.83 -5.55 -7.94
C VAL A 383 -10.03 -4.63 -7.71
N THR A 384 -11.02 -4.65 -8.61
CA THR A 384 -12.19 -3.75 -8.57
C THR A 384 -13.53 -4.48 -8.42
N VAL A 385 -13.50 -5.71 -7.89
CA VAL A 385 -14.72 -6.50 -7.60
C VAL A 385 -15.35 -6.04 -6.30
#